data_c5c8eb2975f4e1193832c5910682481c
#
_entry.id   c5c8eb2975f4e1193832c5910682481c
#
_cell.length_a   1.000
_cell.length_b   1.000
_cell.length_c   1.000
_cell.angle_alpha   90.00
_cell.angle_beta   90.00
_cell.angle_gamma   90.00
#
_symmetry.space_group_name_H-M   'P 1'
#
loop_
_entity.id
_entity.type
_entity.pdbx_description
1 polymer ?
#
loop_
_entity_poly.entity_id
_entity_poly.type
_entity_poly.pdbx_seq_one_letter_code
_entity_poly.pdbx_strand_id
1 'polypeptide(L)'
;MENCLDTFRTYIQVIGEKLKIVGLDVDENNDCYLAFDGKFFVKCSLNAEKEQLSLLAYIGTLPEDKGCFYRGLLESCHFWNDTAGANVSLDPADGTLLLVQYCDMNMVDSDAFYNILEKFVNAMEHWATKRIEEWMALTDDEAETSSSTIAGPSGSGGVPGMMMFGA
;
A
#
# COMPACT_ATOMS: atom_id res chain seq x y z
N MET A 1 5.93 24.04 -19.88
CA MET A 1 5.88 23.07 -18.77
C MET A 1 4.43 22.97 -18.35
N GLU A 2 3.81 21.86 -18.62
CA GLU A 2 2.49 21.56 -18.08
C GLU A 2 2.61 21.60 -16.56
N ASN A 3 1.69 22.29 -15.90
CA ASN A 3 1.73 22.37 -14.45
C ASN A 3 1.34 21.00 -13.88
N CYS A 4 2.13 20.40 -13.00
CA CYS A 4 1.85 19.09 -12.36
C CYS A 4 0.42 18.99 -11.85
N LEU A 5 -0.14 20.11 -11.37
CA LEU A 5 -1.52 20.17 -10.91
C LEU A 5 -2.53 19.98 -12.05
N ASP A 6 -2.28 20.56 -13.23
CA ASP A 6 -3.19 20.41 -14.38
C ASP A 6 -3.15 18.97 -14.91
N THR A 7 -1.97 18.35 -14.90
CA THR A 7 -1.81 16.92 -15.22
C THR A 7 -2.56 16.05 -14.22
N PHE A 8 -2.44 16.33 -12.92
CA PHE A 8 -3.16 15.58 -11.87
C PHE A 8 -4.67 15.75 -12.01
N ARG A 9 -5.16 16.96 -12.27
CA ARG A 9 -6.59 17.20 -12.55
C ARG A 9 -7.08 16.39 -13.75
N THR A 10 -6.27 16.29 -14.80
CA THR A 10 -6.59 15.44 -15.95
C THR A 10 -6.72 13.97 -15.55
N TYR A 11 -5.84 13.46 -14.70
CA TYR A 11 -5.94 12.09 -14.21
C TYR A 11 -7.21 11.87 -13.38
N ILE A 12 -7.55 12.80 -12.51
CA ILE A 12 -8.78 12.75 -11.70
C ILE A 12 -10.05 12.81 -12.59
N GLN A 13 -10.04 13.61 -13.65
CA GLN A 13 -11.14 13.65 -14.62
C GLN A 13 -11.32 12.32 -15.34
N VAL A 14 -10.23 11.69 -15.81
CA VAL A 14 -10.26 10.36 -16.45
C VAL A 14 -10.81 9.31 -15.47
N ILE A 15 -10.43 9.36 -14.20
CA ILE A 15 -10.99 8.49 -13.15
C ILE A 15 -12.50 8.73 -13.02
N GLY A 16 -12.93 9.99 -12.95
CA GLY A 16 -14.34 10.35 -12.86
C GLY A 16 -15.15 9.80 -14.02
N GLU A 17 -14.65 9.92 -15.25
CA GLU A 17 -15.30 9.37 -16.45
C GLU A 17 -15.41 7.84 -16.42
N LYS A 18 -14.33 7.13 -16.07
CA LYS A 18 -14.30 5.66 -15.99
C LYS A 18 -15.21 5.13 -14.88
N LEU A 19 -15.25 5.79 -13.73
CA LEU A 19 -16.09 5.41 -12.59
C LEU A 19 -17.51 6.00 -12.67
N LYS A 20 -17.80 6.84 -13.68
CA LYS A 20 -19.09 7.55 -13.87
C LYS A 20 -19.45 8.45 -12.67
N ILE A 21 -18.44 9.08 -12.07
CA ILE A 21 -18.59 10.03 -10.98
C ILE A 21 -18.60 11.44 -11.59
N VAL A 22 -19.69 12.17 -11.39
CA VAL A 22 -19.83 13.55 -11.89
C VAL A 22 -19.28 14.52 -10.87
N GLY A 23 -18.48 15.50 -11.34
CA GLY A 23 -17.97 16.58 -10.49
C GLY A 23 -16.80 16.18 -9.59
N LEU A 24 -16.07 15.12 -9.93
CA LEU A 24 -14.84 14.77 -9.25
C LEU A 24 -13.77 15.80 -9.58
N ASP A 25 -13.19 16.43 -8.57
CA ASP A 25 -12.18 17.48 -8.72
C ASP A 25 -11.16 17.43 -7.57
N VAL A 26 -10.09 18.17 -7.74
CA VAL A 26 -8.98 18.32 -6.79
C VAL A 26 -9.23 19.56 -5.94
N ASP A 27 -9.12 19.42 -4.63
CA ASP A 27 -9.31 20.52 -3.68
C ASP A 27 -8.10 21.49 -3.62
N GLU A 28 -8.20 22.51 -2.77
CA GLU A 28 -7.15 23.51 -2.55
C GLU A 28 -5.85 22.96 -1.95
N ASN A 29 -5.89 21.76 -1.35
CA ASN A 29 -4.73 21.07 -0.80
C ASN A 29 -4.08 20.11 -1.81
N ASN A 30 -4.54 20.08 -3.05
CA ASN A 30 -4.18 19.12 -4.08
C ASN A 30 -4.59 17.68 -3.72
N ASP A 31 -5.73 17.53 -3.06
CA ASP A 31 -6.31 16.26 -2.64
C ASP A 31 -7.62 15.99 -3.40
N CYS A 32 -7.88 14.72 -3.68
CA CYS A 32 -9.14 14.23 -4.18
C CYS A 32 -9.57 13.01 -3.36
N TYR A 33 -10.83 12.96 -2.98
CA TYR A 33 -11.40 11.89 -2.15
C TYR A 33 -12.40 11.07 -2.96
N LEU A 34 -12.18 9.76 -2.98
CA LEU A 34 -13.05 8.79 -3.63
C LEU A 34 -13.71 7.91 -2.56
N ALA A 35 -15.03 7.73 -2.66
CA ALA A 35 -15.77 6.81 -1.80
C ALA A 35 -16.22 5.60 -2.60
N PHE A 36 -15.94 4.40 -2.10
CA PHE A 36 -16.33 3.13 -2.68
C PHE A 36 -17.34 2.43 -1.76
N ASP A 37 -18.49 2.05 -2.31
CA ASP A 37 -19.60 1.37 -1.62
C ASP A 37 -20.08 2.08 -0.32
N GLY A 38 -19.80 3.38 -0.19
CA GLY A 38 -20.15 4.18 1.00
C GLY A 38 -19.42 3.77 2.29
N LYS A 39 -18.41 2.91 2.19
CA LYS A 39 -17.65 2.37 3.33
C LYS A 39 -16.17 2.67 3.25
N PHE A 40 -15.61 2.64 2.06
CA PHE A 40 -14.17 2.75 1.85
C PHE A 40 -13.84 4.09 1.22
N PHE A 41 -12.80 4.74 1.73
CA PHE A 41 -12.36 6.03 1.26
C PHE A 41 -10.91 5.95 0.82
N VAL A 42 -10.64 6.44 -0.37
CA VAL A 42 -9.28 6.61 -0.90
C VAL A 42 -9.01 8.08 -1.10
N LYS A 43 -7.94 8.55 -0.52
CA LYS A 43 -7.40 9.88 -0.75
C LYS A 43 -6.32 9.79 -1.82
N CYS A 44 -6.49 10.53 -2.91
CA CYS A 44 -5.48 10.75 -3.92
C CYS A 44 -4.87 12.14 -3.69
N SER A 45 -3.55 12.23 -3.55
CA SER A 45 -2.87 13.49 -3.25
C SER A 45 -1.73 13.74 -4.22
N LEU A 46 -1.48 15.00 -4.54
CA LEU A 46 -0.33 15.45 -5.30
C LEU A 46 0.65 16.21 -4.42
N ASN A 47 1.89 15.72 -4.32
CA ASN A 47 3.01 16.52 -3.86
C ASN A 47 3.68 17.15 -5.08
N ALA A 48 3.38 18.43 -5.36
CA ALA A 48 3.87 19.12 -6.55
C ALA A 48 5.39 19.38 -6.51
N GLU A 49 5.99 19.52 -5.32
CA GLU A 49 7.45 19.74 -5.18
C GLU A 49 8.24 18.49 -5.57
N LYS A 50 7.68 17.31 -5.30
CA LYS A 50 8.31 16.00 -5.59
C LYS A 50 7.80 15.38 -6.88
N GLU A 51 6.83 16.00 -7.56
CA GLU A 51 6.12 15.42 -8.70
C GLU A 51 5.61 14.00 -8.41
N GLN A 52 5.09 13.81 -7.20
CA GLN A 52 4.70 12.51 -6.66
C GLN A 52 3.22 12.48 -6.33
N LEU A 53 2.55 11.45 -6.83
CA LEU A 53 1.19 11.10 -6.45
C LEU A 53 1.22 10.12 -5.29
N SER A 54 0.22 10.20 -4.42
CA SER A 54 0.00 9.21 -3.37
C SER A 54 -1.46 8.79 -3.32
N LEU A 55 -1.68 7.50 -3.06
CA LEU A 55 -2.95 6.90 -2.69
C LEU A 55 -2.88 6.52 -1.22
N LEU A 56 -3.88 6.89 -0.44
CA LEU A 56 -3.96 6.59 0.97
C LEU A 56 -5.37 6.10 1.30
N ALA A 57 -5.46 4.99 2.04
CA ALA A 57 -6.73 4.45 2.53
C ALA A 57 -6.60 3.97 3.97
N TYR A 58 -7.66 4.18 4.76
CA TYR A 58 -7.83 3.56 6.05
C TYR A 58 -8.24 2.10 5.88
N ILE A 59 -7.55 1.19 6.57
CA ILE A 59 -7.83 -0.25 6.49
C ILE A 59 -8.21 -0.87 7.83
N GLY A 60 -8.05 -0.17 8.95
CA GLY A 60 -8.42 -0.65 10.27
C GLY A 60 -7.64 0.03 11.39
N THR A 61 -7.76 -0.52 12.59
CA THR A 61 -7.00 -0.09 13.77
C THR A 61 -6.36 -1.31 14.41
N LEU A 62 -5.09 -1.20 14.82
CA LEU A 62 -4.42 -2.26 15.56
C LEU A 62 -5.00 -2.40 16.96
N PRO A 63 -5.29 -3.64 17.41
CA PRO A 63 -5.56 -3.88 18.80
C PRO A 63 -4.29 -3.67 19.62
N GLU A 64 -4.44 -3.11 20.83
CA GLU A 64 -3.35 -3.02 21.79
C GLU A 64 -2.80 -4.43 22.13
N ASP A 65 -1.49 -4.57 22.26
CA ASP A 65 -0.76 -5.73 22.77
C ASP A 65 -0.77 -7.04 21.92
N LYS A 66 -0.84 -6.96 20.58
CA LYS A 66 -0.67 -8.16 19.74
C LYS A 66 0.62 -8.13 18.91
N GLY A 67 1.71 -8.68 19.45
CA GLY A 67 3.01 -8.76 18.78
C GLY A 67 2.99 -9.55 17.46
N CYS A 68 2.12 -10.57 17.35
CA CYS A 68 1.91 -11.36 16.13
C CYS A 68 1.43 -10.51 14.95
N PHE A 69 0.70 -9.42 15.21
CA PHE A 69 0.21 -8.50 14.20
C PHE A 69 1.33 -7.80 13.44
N TYR A 70 2.35 -7.30 14.15
CA TYR A 70 3.47 -6.58 13.52
C TYR A 70 4.26 -7.47 12.57
N ARG A 71 4.43 -8.74 12.95
CA ARG A 71 5.08 -9.71 12.09
C ARG A 71 4.26 -9.96 10.83
N GLY A 72 2.98 -10.24 10.96
CA GLY A 72 2.07 -10.45 9.83
C GLY A 72 2.01 -9.23 8.90
N LEU A 73 2.00 -8.00 9.45
CA LEU A 73 2.09 -6.77 8.66
C LEU A 73 3.36 -6.72 7.80
N LEU A 74 4.52 -7.05 8.39
CA LEU A 74 5.80 -7.06 7.66
C LEU A 74 5.87 -8.18 6.62
N GLU A 75 5.35 -9.35 6.93
CA GLU A 75 5.31 -10.49 6.01
C GLU A 75 4.41 -10.22 4.79
N SER A 76 3.28 -9.56 4.98
CA SER A 76 2.36 -9.21 3.89
C SER A 76 2.90 -8.12 2.94
N CYS A 77 3.84 -7.30 3.40
CA CYS A 77 4.57 -6.38 2.52
C CYS A 77 5.65 -7.08 1.68
N HIS A 78 5.93 -8.37 1.97
CA HIS A 78 6.96 -9.13 1.26
C HIS A 78 6.51 -9.42 -0.18
N PHE A 79 7.30 -8.94 -1.17
CA PHE A 79 6.97 -8.98 -2.60
C PHE A 79 5.62 -8.36 -3.00
N TRP A 80 5.00 -7.56 -2.12
CA TRP A 80 3.73 -6.86 -2.37
C TRP A 80 2.56 -7.75 -2.84
N ASN A 81 2.60 -9.03 -2.54
CA ASN A 81 1.58 -9.99 -3.01
C ASN A 81 0.18 -9.62 -2.52
N ASP A 82 0.09 -9.17 -1.26
CA ASP A 82 -1.18 -8.85 -0.63
C ASP A 82 -1.52 -7.35 -0.66
N THR A 83 -0.59 -6.49 -1.10
CA THR A 83 -0.74 -5.03 -1.05
C THR A 83 -0.78 -4.37 -2.43
N ALA A 84 -0.64 -5.15 -3.50
CA ALA A 84 -0.63 -4.66 -4.89
C ALA A 84 0.38 -3.53 -5.16
N GLY A 85 1.51 -3.52 -4.44
CA GLY A 85 2.55 -2.49 -4.54
C GLY A 85 2.45 -1.38 -3.51
N ALA A 86 1.41 -1.38 -2.68
CA ALA A 86 1.27 -0.45 -1.57
C ALA A 86 2.06 -0.91 -0.33
N ASN A 87 2.25 -0.01 0.61
CA ASN A 87 2.83 -0.29 1.91
C ASN A 87 1.76 -0.13 3.00
N VAL A 88 1.80 -0.99 4.00
CA VAL A 88 1.00 -0.80 5.20
C VAL A 88 1.78 0.09 6.16
N SER A 89 1.12 1.09 6.68
CA SER A 89 1.66 2.06 7.64
C SER A 89 0.79 2.11 8.88
N LEU A 90 1.41 2.41 10.01
CA LEU A 90 0.72 2.63 11.27
C LEU A 90 0.82 4.12 11.62
N ASP A 91 -0.32 4.75 11.91
CA ASP A 91 -0.33 6.06 12.53
C ASP A 91 0.00 5.90 14.03
N PRO A 92 1.13 6.46 14.51
CA PRO A 92 1.53 6.29 15.90
C PRO A 92 0.64 7.06 16.89
N ALA A 93 -0.21 7.97 16.41
CA ALA A 93 -1.04 8.79 17.27
C ALA A 93 -2.24 8.01 17.83
N ASP A 94 -2.81 7.12 17.04
CA ASP A 94 -4.06 6.43 17.39
C ASP A 94 -4.09 4.93 17.00
N GLY A 95 -2.98 4.38 16.47
CA GLY A 95 -2.93 3.00 16.03
C GLY A 95 -3.68 2.71 14.72
N THR A 96 -4.02 3.74 13.97
CA THR A 96 -4.70 3.60 12.67
C THR A 96 -3.79 2.92 11.66
N LEU A 97 -4.32 1.88 11.00
CA LEU A 97 -3.66 1.20 9.88
C LEU A 97 -4.05 1.85 8.57
N LEU A 98 -3.04 2.23 7.82
CA LEU A 98 -3.17 2.88 6.52
C LEU A 98 -2.51 2.03 5.44
N LEU A 99 -3.17 1.90 4.30
CA LEU A 99 -2.55 1.43 3.06
C LEU A 99 -2.08 2.67 2.29
N VAL A 100 -0.82 2.71 1.89
CA VAL A 100 -0.21 3.87 1.23
C VAL A 100 0.58 3.42 0.01
N GLN A 101 0.33 4.06 -1.14
CA GLN A 101 1.09 3.83 -2.36
C GLN A 101 1.55 5.16 -2.95
N TYR A 102 2.81 5.21 -3.40
CA TYR A 102 3.38 6.35 -4.09
C TYR A 102 3.63 6.03 -5.55
N CYS A 103 3.39 7.02 -6.41
CA CYS A 103 3.66 6.94 -7.85
C CYS A 103 4.42 8.20 -8.28
N ASP A 104 5.47 8.04 -9.08
CA ASP A 104 6.12 9.15 -9.76
C ASP A 104 5.25 9.59 -10.95
N MET A 105 4.85 10.87 -11.01
CA MET A 105 4.03 11.40 -12.10
C MET A 105 4.69 11.28 -13.46
N ASN A 106 6.03 11.32 -13.51
CA ASN A 106 6.78 11.21 -14.75
C ASN A 106 6.81 9.79 -15.32
N MET A 107 6.43 8.79 -14.51
CA MET A 107 6.45 7.37 -14.86
C MET A 107 5.07 6.79 -15.15
N VAL A 108 3.99 7.57 -14.94
CA VAL A 108 2.62 7.09 -15.12
C VAL A 108 1.83 8.08 -15.98
N ASP A 109 0.98 7.57 -16.85
CA ASP A 109 -0.08 8.32 -17.51
C ASP A 109 -1.42 8.13 -16.80
N SER A 110 -2.47 8.75 -17.30
CA SER A 110 -3.81 8.68 -16.69
C SER A 110 -4.39 7.26 -16.65
N ASP A 111 -4.11 6.45 -17.67
CA ASP A 111 -4.59 5.07 -17.73
C ASP A 111 -3.80 4.16 -16.78
N ALA A 112 -2.49 4.34 -16.71
CA ALA A 112 -1.65 3.63 -15.75
C ALA A 112 -2.03 3.99 -14.31
N PHE A 113 -2.28 5.27 -14.02
CA PHE A 113 -2.73 5.72 -12.70
C PHE A 113 -4.10 5.14 -12.32
N TYR A 114 -5.05 5.10 -13.26
CA TYR A 114 -6.32 4.42 -13.04
C TYR A 114 -6.16 2.94 -12.71
N ASN A 115 -5.30 2.22 -13.44
CA ASN A 115 -5.04 0.80 -13.18
C ASN A 115 -4.36 0.57 -11.82
N ILE A 116 -3.50 1.50 -11.39
CA ILE A 116 -2.90 1.48 -10.05
C ILE A 116 -3.99 1.69 -8.99
N LEU A 117 -4.87 2.67 -9.18
CA LEU A 117 -5.99 2.94 -8.28
C LEU A 117 -6.92 1.73 -8.16
N GLU A 118 -7.27 1.07 -9.26
CA GLU A 118 -8.13 -0.13 -9.25
C GLU A 118 -7.50 -1.26 -8.41
N LYS A 119 -6.22 -1.54 -8.62
CA LYS A 119 -5.49 -2.55 -7.82
C LYS A 119 -5.39 -2.15 -6.35
N PHE A 120 -5.16 -0.87 -6.08
CA PHE A 120 -5.09 -0.33 -4.72
C PHE A 120 -6.43 -0.48 -3.98
N VAL A 121 -7.55 -0.16 -4.64
CA VAL A 121 -8.90 -0.31 -4.08
C VAL A 121 -9.20 -1.78 -3.76
N ASN A 122 -8.86 -2.70 -4.66
CA ASN A 122 -9.04 -4.14 -4.42
C ASN A 122 -8.20 -4.63 -3.22
N ALA A 123 -6.95 -4.17 -3.10
CA ALA A 123 -6.11 -4.48 -1.95
C ALA A 123 -6.67 -3.89 -0.65
N MET A 124 -7.09 -2.63 -0.67
CA MET A 124 -7.73 -1.95 0.46
C MET A 124 -8.97 -2.71 0.95
N GLU A 125 -9.85 -3.12 0.05
CA GLU A 125 -11.06 -3.87 0.39
C GLU A 125 -10.72 -5.23 1.00
N HIS A 126 -9.75 -5.95 0.43
CA HIS A 126 -9.27 -7.21 0.98
C HIS A 126 -8.73 -7.06 2.40
N TRP A 127 -7.90 -6.03 2.64
CA TRP A 127 -7.34 -5.74 3.94
C TRP A 127 -8.40 -5.34 4.96
N ALA A 128 -9.27 -4.42 4.62
CA ALA A 128 -10.29 -3.88 5.52
C ALA A 128 -11.37 -4.90 5.89
N THR A 129 -11.60 -5.94 5.08
CA THR A 129 -12.67 -6.92 5.32
C THR A 129 -12.20 -8.28 5.80
N LYS A 130 -11.08 -8.79 5.26
CA LYS A 130 -10.65 -10.17 5.52
C LYS A 130 -9.38 -10.24 6.38
N ARG A 131 -8.36 -9.51 5.97
CA ARG A 131 -7.03 -9.68 6.56
C ARG A 131 -6.97 -9.29 8.03
N ILE A 132 -7.60 -8.19 8.39
CA ILE A 132 -7.67 -7.74 9.78
C ILE A 132 -8.49 -8.72 10.63
N GLU A 133 -9.64 -9.19 10.12
CA GLU A 133 -10.45 -10.19 10.82
C GLU A 133 -9.71 -11.52 11.02
N GLU A 134 -9.01 -12.02 10.00
CA GLU A 134 -8.16 -13.22 10.09
C GLU A 134 -7.10 -13.08 11.18
N TRP A 135 -6.43 -11.92 11.24
CA TRP A 135 -5.41 -11.69 12.27
C TRP A 135 -5.96 -11.47 13.66
N MET A 136 -7.15 -10.86 13.77
CA MET A 136 -7.85 -10.73 15.05
C MET A 136 -8.25 -12.09 15.63
N ALA A 137 -8.47 -13.08 14.76
CA ALA A 137 -8.82 -14.44 15.17
C ALA A 137 -7.59 -15.28 15.59
N LEU A 138 -6.36 -14.87 15.24
CA LEU A 138 -5.14 -15.56 15.65
C LEU A 138 -4.92 -15.37 17.15
N THR A 139 -4.65 -16.48 17.86
CA THR A 139 -4.16 -16.43 19.24
C THR A 139 -2.64 -16.32 19.26
N ASP A 140 -2.06 -15.72 20.31
CA ASP A 140 -0.61 -15.55 20.44
C ASP A 140 0.15 -16.89 20.38
N ASP A 141 -0.44 -17.99 20.85
CA ASP A 141 0.12 -19.35 20.79
C ASP A 141 0.21 -19.91 19.35
N GLU A 142 -0.71 -19.53 18.45
CA GLU A 142 -0.71 -19.95 17.04
C GLU A 142 0.31 -19.19 16.21
N ALA A 143 0.60 -17.95 16.59
CA ALA A 143 1.60 -17.11 15.95
C ALA A 143 3.04 -17.62 16.18
N GLU A 144 3.33 -18.21 17.35
CA GLU A 144 4.64 -18.82 17.65
C GLU A 144 4.84 -20.15 16.92
N THR A 145 3.79 -20.93 16.71
CA THR A 145 3.88 -22.25 16.06
C THR A 145 4.12 -22.14 14.54
N SER A 146 3.58 -21.14 13.89
CA SER A 146 3.83 -20.88 12.46
C SER A 146 5.25 -20.38 12.17
N SER A 147 5.97 -19.86 13.18
CA SER A 147 7.34 -19.38 13.07
C SER A 147 8.41 -20.49 13.06
N SER A 148 8.08 -21.70 13.53
CA SER A 148 9.04 -22.79 13.69
C SER A 148 9.25 -23.64 12.43
N THR A 149 8.53 -23.40 11.32
CA THR A 149 8.58 -24.25 10.11
C THR A 149 9.54 -23.73 9.02
N ILE A 150 10.25 -22.62 9.25
CA ILE A 150 11.37 -22.24 8.38
C ILE A 150 12.67 -22.77 8.97
N ALA A 151 12.81 -24.10 8.97
CA ALA A 151 14.12 -24.74 9.08
C ALA A 151 14.87 -24.46 7.78
N GLY A 152 15.80 -23.52 7.83
CA GLY A 152 16.74 -23.29 6.74
C GLY A 152 17.49 -24.58 6.42
N PRO A 153 17.91 -24.82 5.15
CA PRO A 153 18.70 -25.96 4.81
C PRO A 153 20.04 -25.85 5.52
N SER A 154 20.31 -26.81 6.42
CA SER A 154 21.63 -27.05 7.01
C SER A 154 22.56 -27.55 5.89
N GLY A 155 23.14 -26.62 5.15
CA GLY A 155 24.15 -26.84 4.13
C GLY A 155 25.53 -26.56 4.70
N SER A 156 26.19 -27.58 5.23
CA SER A 156 27.64 -27.60 5.37
C SER A 156 28.24 -27.69 3.97
N GLY A 157 28.64 -26.57 3.41
CA GLY A 157 29.33 -26.50 2.12
C GLY A 157 30.38 -25.41 2.15
N GLY A 158 31.67 -25.84 2.08
CA GLY A 158 32.86 -25.03 2.18
C GLY A 158 32.88 -23.86 1.18
N VAL A 159 33.47 -22.76 1.63
CA VAL A 159 33.77 -21.56 0.85
C VAL A 159 34.86 -21.86 -0.18
N PRO A 160 34.63 -21.76 -1.50
CA PRO A 160 35.73 -21.71 -2.46
C PRO A 160 36.25 -20.27 -2.56
N GLY A 161 37.55 -20.20 -2.46
CA GLY A 161 38.49 -19.12 -2.65
C GLY A 161 38.04 -17.80 -3.28
N MET A 162 38.30 -16.76 -2.54
CA MET A 162 38.31 -15.37 -2.93
C MET A 162 39.42 -15.13 -3.96
N MET A 163 39.11 -14.93 -5.24
CA MET A 163 40.06 -14.40 -6.21
C MET A 163 40.13 -12.88 -6.04
N MET A 164 41.31 -12.41 -5.58
CA MET A 164 41.73 -11.02 -5.68
C MET A 164 42.00 -10.67 -7.15
N PHE A 165 41.35 -9.66 -7.67
CA PHE A 165 41.83 -8.93 -8.84
C PHE A 165 42.60 -7.70 -8.32
N GLY A 166 43.92 -7.74 -8.51
CA GLY A 166 44.81 -6.62 -8.34
C GLY A 166 45.16 -5.99 -9.68
N ALA A 167 45.39 -4.65 -9.58
CA ALA A 167 45.96 -3.70 -10.57
C ALA A 167 45.07 -3.30 -11.74
#